data_d00db581d1cd7b253d72798564701670
#
_entry.id   d00db581d1cd7b253d72798564701670
#
_cell.length_a   1.000
_cell.length_b   1.000
_cell.length_c   1.000
_cell.angle_alpha   90.00
_cell.angle_beta   90.00
_cell.angle_gamma   90.00
#
_symmetry.space_group_name_H-M   'P 1'
#
loop_
_entity.id
_entity.type
_entity.pdbx_description
1 polymer ?
#
loop_
_entity_poly.entity_id
_entity_poly.type
_entity_poly.pdbx_seq_one_letter_code
_entity_poly.pdbx_strand_id
1 'polypeptide(L)' 'MGQQDEIMDNLLNVDLEIIDVVRSLHQENWDSETLKIQIVDLLKIRDEMVVKLMSLKGNDHSCDCGHDHE' A
#
# COMPACT_ATOMS: atom_id res chain seq x y z
N MET A 1 -11.92 -10.33 13.22
CA MET A 1 -12.20 -10.40 12.01
C MET A 1 -12.91 -9.31 11.51
N GLY A 2 -12.75 -8.74 10.72
CA GLY A 2 -13.32 -7.66 10.20
C GLY A 2 -12.64 -7.14 9.06
N GLN A 3 -13.06 -5.97 8.63
CA GLN A 3 -12.49 -5.31 7.50
C GLN A 3 -11.03 -5.03 7.65
N GLN A 4 -10.61 -4.72 8.84
CA GLN A 4 -9.22 -4.38 9.07
C GLN A 4 -8.32 -5.56 8.78
N ASP A 5 -8.71 -6.75 9.22
CA ASP A 5 -7.91 -7.94 8.97
C ASP A 5 -7.86 -8.27 7.48
N GLU A 6 -8.96 -8.08 6.81
CA GLU A 6 -9.03 -8.33 5.39
C GLU A 6 -8.14 -7.39 4.62
N ILE A 7 -8.16 -6.12 4.98
CA ILE A 7 -7.33 -5.12 4.32
C ILE A 7 -5.86 -5.43 4.57
N MET A 8 -5.50 -5.83 5.78
CA MET A 8 -4.12 -6.16 6.08
C MET A 8 -3.64 -7.37 5.30
N ASP A 9 -4.50 -8.36 5.14
CA ASP A 9 -4.17 -9.53 4.33
C ASP A 9 -3.93 -9.13 2.89
N ASN A 10 -4.81 -8.33 2.35
CA ASN A 10 -4.67 -7.85 0.98
C ASN A 10 -3.44 -7.00 0.82
N LEU A 11 -3.15 -6.17 1.81
CA LEU A 11 -1.97 -5.32 1.78
C LEU A 11 -0.70 -6.17 1.75
N LEU A 12 -0.67 -7.22 2.54
CA LEU A 12 0.47 -8.13 2.53
C LEU A 12 0.66 -8.75 1.15
N ASN A 13 -0.42 -9.18 0.53
CA ASN A 13 -0.35 -9.75 -0.81
C ASN A 13 0.18 -8.75 -1.83
N VAL A 14 -0.28 -7.51 -1.74
CA VAL A 14 0.18 -6.46 -2.63
C VAL A 14 1.66 -6.19 -2.39
N ASP A 15 2.08 -6.14 -1.14
CA ASP A 15 3.49 -5.91 -0.82
C ASP A 15 4.38 -7.02 -1.40
N LEU A 16 3.94 -8.27 -1.28
CA LEU A 16 4.70 -9.37 -1.84
C LEU A 16 4.79 -9.27 -3.35
N GLU A 17 3.72 -8.84 -3.98
CA GLU A 17 3.71 -8.66 -5.40
C GLU A 17 4.65 -7.53 -5.83
N ILE A 18 4.67 -6.45 -5.07
CA ILE A 18 5.59 -5.35 -5.35
C ILE A 18 7.03 -5.84 -5.27
N ILE A 19 7.35 -6.62 -4.25
CA ILE A 19 8.69 -7.16 -4.10
C ILE A 19 9.04 -8.04 -5.29
N ASP A 20 8.11 -8.87 -5.73
CA ASP A 20 8.33 -9.73 -6.88
C ASP A 20 8.63 -8.93 -8.13
N VAL A 21 7.85 -7.91 -8.39
CA VAL A 21 8.05 -7.09 -9.58
C VAL A 21 9.35 -6.33 -9.49
N VAL A 22 9.70 -5.83 -8.30
CA VAL A 22 10.96 -5.13 -8.11
C VAL A 22 12.14 -6.07 -8.38
N ARG A 23 12.05 -7.31 -7.92
CA ARG A 23 13.11 -8.28 -8.17
C ARG A 23 13.25 -8.55 -9.66
N SER A 24 12.12 -8.68 -10.34
CA SER A 24 12.15 -8.89 -11.78
C SER A 24 12.77 -7.70 -12.49
N LEU A 25 12.42 -6.49 -12.05
CA LEU A 25 13.01 -5.28 -12.62
C LEU A 25 14.52 -5.28 -12.43
N HIS A 26 14.95 -5.65 -11.26
CA HIS A 26 16.38 -5.70 -10.97
C HIS A 26 17.09 -6.66 -11.93
N GLN A 27 16.47 -7.79 -12.20
CA GLN A 27 17.05 -8.77 -13.12
C GLN A 27 17.08 -8.26 -14.53
N GLU A 28 16.17 -7.35 -14.88
CA GLU A 28 16.13 -6.77 -16.21
C GLU A 28 16.88 -5.44 -16.27
N ASN A 29 17.70 -5.18 -15.28
CA ASN A 29 18.49 -3.95 -15.18
C ASN A 29 17.61 -2.70 -15.16
N TRP A 30 16.42 -2.83 -14.58
CA TRP A 30 15.48 -1.72 -14.45
C TRP A 30 15.04 -1.19 -15.81
N ASP A 31 15.04 -2.06 -16.80
CA ASP A 31 14.80 -1.63 -18.16
C ASP A 31 13.46 -2.05 -18.72
N SER A 32 12.62 -2.68 -17.96
CA SER A 32 11.33 -3.13 -18.46
C SER A 32 10.25 -2.11 -18.16
N GLU A 33 9.73 -1.50 -19.21
CA GLU A 33 8.66 -0.52 -19.05
C GLU A 33 7.39 -1.16 -18.50
N THR A 34 7.12 -2.38 -18.93
CA THR A 34 5.93 -3.08 -18.45
C THR A 34 5.99 -3.27 -16.95
N LEU A 35 7.13 -3.69 -16.44
CA LEU A 35 7.27 -3.89 -15.01
C LEU A 35 7.22 -2.58 -14.24
N LYS A 36 7.74 -1.51 -14.83
CA LYS A 36 7.68 -0.20 -14.19
C LYS A 36 6.22 0.26 -14.05
N ILE A 37 5.44 0.03 -15.07
CA ILE A 37 4.02 0.38 -15.03
C ILE A 37 3.32 -0.45 -13.97
N GLN A 38 3.65 -1.72 -13.88
CA GLN A 38 3.07 -2.59 -12.87
C GLN A 38 3.38 -2.09 -11.46
N ILE A 39 4.60 -1.64 -11.24
CA ILE A 39 5.00 -1.10 -9.94
C ILE A 39 4.16 0.12 -9.58
N VAL A 40 3.98 1.02 -10.54
CA VAL A 40 3.19 2.22 -10.30
C VAL A 40 1.77 1.86 -9.92
N ASP A 41 1.18 0.91 -10.64
CA ASP A 41 -0.18 0.49 -10.36
C ASP A 41 -0.29 -0.16 -8.98
N LEU A 42 0.65 -1.01 -8.66
CA LEU A 42 0.66 -1.68 -7.36
C LEU A 42 0.83 -0.68 -6.23
N LEU A 43 1.67 0.32 -6.43
CA LEU A 43 1.86 1.35 -5.42
C LEU A 43 0.58 2.15 -5.19
N LYS A 44 -0.15 2.42 -6.25
CA LYS A 44 -1.43 3.12 -6.11
C LYS A 44 -2.42 2.28 -5.32
N ILE A 45 -2.50 1.01 -5.63
CA ILE A 45 -3.39 0.12 -4.91
C ILE A 45 -3.01 0.06 -3.44
N ARG A 46 -1.72 -0.05 -3.19
CA ARG A 46 -1.23 -0.09 -1.83
C ARG A 46 -1.59 1.17 -1.06
N ASP A 47 -1.39 2.32 -1.70
CA ASP A 47 -1.72 3.59 -1.07
C ASP A 47 -3.18 3.67 -0.69
N GLU A 48 -4.05 3.20 -1.56
CA GLU A 48 -5.47 3.20 -1.27
C GLU A 48 -5.80 2.30 -0.10
N MET A 49 -5.15 1.18 -0.02
CA MET A 49 -5.36 0.26 1.09
C MET A 49 -4.88 0.85 2.40
N VAL A 50 -3.73 1.51 2.37
CA VAL A 50 -3.19 2.14 3.55
C VAL A 50 -4.12 3.25 4.04
N VAL A 51 -4.64 4.05 3.12
CA VAL A 51 -5.55 5.11 3.47
C VAL A 51 -6.81 4.53 4.10
N LYS A 52 -7.34 3.46 3.53
CA LYS A 52 -8.51 2.81 4.08
C LYS A 52 -8.24 2.31 5.49
N LEU A 53 -7.10 1.68 5.68
CA LEU A 53 -6.73 1.14 6.97
C LEU A 53 -6.60 2.25 7.99
N MET A 54 -5.96 3.33 7.62
CA MET A 54 -5.81 4.47 8.50
C MET A 54 -7.15 5.11 8.84
N SER A 55 -8.03 5.11 7.87
CA SER A 55 -9.36 5.64 8.08
C SER A 55 -10.12 4.83 9.11
N LEU A 56 -10.00 3.53 9.07
CA LEU A 56 -10.65 2.68 10.04
C LEU A 56 -10.10 2.89 11.43
N LYS A 57 -8.80 3.10 11.51
CA LYS A 57 -8.20 3.37 12.77
C LYS A 57 -8.56 4.73 13.28
N GLY A 58 -8.56 5.68 12.39
CA GLY A 58 -8.81 7.06 12.73
C GLY A 58 -10.19 7.32 13.26
N ASN A 59 -11.09 6.45 12.94
CA ASN A 59 -12.38 6.62 13.40
C ASN A 59 -12.49 6.66 14.86
N ASP A 60 -11.56 6.10 15.51
CA ASP A 60 -11.53 6.14 16.83
C ASP A 60 -11.20 7.34 17.43
N HIS A 61 -10.51 8.16 16.89
CA HIS A 61 -10.05 9.24 17.41
C HIS A 61 -10.18 10.33 16.90
N SER A 62 -10.60 10.73 16.83
CA SER A 62 -10.71 11.70 16.15
C SER A 62 -10.04 12.73 16.32
N CYS A 63 -9.59 13.19 16.42
CA CYS A 63 -8.87 13.93 16.25
C CYS A 63 -8.14 14.37 16.53
N ASP A 64 -7.83 14.63 16.78
CA ASP A 64 -7.00 15.06 16.80
C ASP A 64 -6.37 15.52 16.51
N CYS A 65 -6.21 15.82 16.53
CA CYS A 65 -5.50 16.23 15.94
C CYS A 65 -5.18 16.92 15.86
N GLY A 66 -5.18 17.05 16.21
CA GLY A 66 -4.57 17.63 15.88
C GLY A 66 -4.40 18.46 16.01
N HIS A 67 -4.20 18.38 16.23
CA HIS A 67 -3.72 19.04 16.21
C HIS A 67 -3.12 19.60 16.20
N ASP A 68 -2.97 19.49 16.36
CA ASP A 68 -2.24 19.84 16.23
C ASP A 68 -1.85 20.58 16.18
N HIS A 69 -1.58 20.63 16.36
CA HIS A 69 -0.97 21.21 16.21
C HIS A 69 -0.44 21.82 16.11
N GLU A 70 -0.21 21.79 16.35
CA GLU A 70 0.46 22.20 16.05
C GLU A 70 0.73 22.71 16.03
#